data_66f01fd1a89b03d2c1ed6dba882f0424
#
_entry.id   66f01fd1a89b03d2c1ed6dba882f0424
#
_cell.length_a   1.000
_cell.length_b   1.000
_cell.length_c   1.000
_cell.angle_alpha   90.00
_cell.angle_beta   90.00
_cell.angle_gamma   90.00
#
_symmetry.space_group_name_H-M   'P 1'
#
loop_
_entity.id
_entity.type
_entity.pdbx_description
1 polymer ?
#
loop_
_entity_poly.entity_id
_entity_poly.type
_entity_poly.pdbx_seq_one_letter_code
_entity_poly.pdbx_strand_id
1 'polypeptide(L)'
;MFVLQDPFFWAFLGMFGLLAGIAVVSGTKLGRYAPLGFIIVMICDLSRIMLVLPLCPQPRFEIGYWNWIAGGVILVAALVFAVPAFSITWWAAPDENMVLKTTGIYGIVRNPIYLADVLFTLGFAVIFRSIIGIALIPLWWAGFLFLVLVEEESLERTLGQPYRDYRLRVKGRIIPGLPI
;
A
#
# COMPACT_ATOMS: atom_id res chain seq x y z
N MET A 1 0.90 -30.16 -9.16
CA MET A 1 1.46 -28.80 -8.94
C MET A 1 0.87 -28.29 -7.63
N PHE A 2 1.71 -27.92 -6.70
CA PHE A 2 1.21 -27.46 -5.39
C PHE A 2 0.58 -26.08 -5.55
N VAL A 3 -0.58 -25.86 -4.95
CA VAL A 3 -1.33 -24.58 -4.98
C VAL A 3 -0.44 -23.38 -4.60
N LEU A 4 0.49 -23.58 -3.66
CA LEU A 4 1.44 -22.55 -3.23
C LEU A 4 2.50 -22.15 -4.27
N GLN A 5 2.60 -22.86 -5.38
CA GLN A 5 3.48 -22.52 -6.50
C GLN A 5 2.74 -21.80 -7.64
N ASP A 6 1.41 -21.66 -7.52
CA ASP A 6 0.60 -20.99 -8.53
C ASP A 6 0.61 -19.46 -8.28
N PRO A 7 1.13 -18.65 -9.22
CA PRO A 7 1.13 -17.20 -9.09
C PRO A 7 -0.28 -16.60 -9.03
N PHE A 8 -1.25 -17.23 -9.69
CA PHE A 8 -2.64 -16.76 -9.64
C PHE A 8 -3.29 -17.00 -8.29
N PHE A 9 -2.91 -18.06 -7.57
CA PHE A 9 -3.35 -18.27 -6.18
C PHE A 9 -2.95 -17.08 -5.30
N TRP A 10 -1.69 -16.66 -5.38
CA TRP A 10 -1.19 -15.54 -4.58
C TRP A 10 -1.77 -14.20 -5.02
N ALA A 11 -1.94 -14.00 -6.34
CA ALA A 11 -2.61 -12.81 -6.87
C ALA A 11 -4.05 -12.71 -6.36
N PHE A 12 -4.80 -13.82 -6.41
CA PHE A 12 -6.16 -13.90 -5.92
C PHE A 12 -6.25 -13.67 -4.40
N LEU A 13 -5.38 -14.32 -3.62
CA LEU A 13 -5.35 -14.17 -2.17
C LEU A 13 -5.04 -12.71 -1.77
N GLY A 14 -4.08 -12.07 -2.44
CA GLY A 14 -3.76 -10.68 -2.18
C GLY A 14 -4.91 -9.74 -2.54
N MET A 15 -5.58 -9.95 -3.68
CA MET A 15 -6.73 -9.16 -4.07
C MET A 15 -7.92 -9.37 -3.13
N PHE A 16 -8.18 -10.61 -2.73
CA PHE A 16 -9.22 -10.92 -1.75
C PHE A 16 -8.92 -10.25 -0.40
N GLY A 17 -7.66 -10.28 0.06
CA GLY A 17 -7.22 -9.59 1.27
C GLY A 17 -7.46 -8.08 1.19
N LEU A 18 -7.12 -7.46 0.06
CA LEU A 18 -7.36 -6.03 -0.17
C LEU A 18 -8.85 -5.68 -0.12
N LEU A 19 -9.70 -6.43 -0.83
CA LEU A 19 -11.16 -6.24 -0.84
C LEU A 19 -11.77 -6.47 0.54
N ALA A 20 -11.30 -7.47 1.28
CA ALA A 20 -11.73 -7.73 2.64
C ALA A 20 -11.32 -6.57 3.58
N GLY A 21 -10.09 -6.04 3.41
CA GLY A 21 -9.63 -4.85 4.14
C GLY A 21 -10.53 -3.64 3.89
N ILE A 22 -10.86 -3.38 2.63
CA ILE A 22 -11.79 -2.31 2.24
C ILE A 22 -13.16 -2.50 2.91
N ALA A 23 -13.72 -3.72 2.88
CA ALA A 23 -15.01 -4.02 3.50
C ALA A 23 -14.99 -3.80 5.02
N VAL A 24 -13.91 -4.19 5.70
CA VAL A 24 -13.73 -3.96 7.14
C VAL A 24 -13.66 -2.46 7.45
N VAL A 25 -12.88 -1.70 6.70
CA VAL A 25 -12.74 -0.25 6.89
C VAL A 25 -14.04 0.51 6.59
N SER A 26 -14.77 0.08 5.54
CA SER A 26 -16.02 0.73 5.12
C SER A 26 -17.21 0.42 6.03
N GLY A 27 -17.25 -0.76 6.64
CA GLY A 27 -18.43 -1.30 7.34
C GLY A 27 -18.45 -1.12 8.84
N THR A 28 -17.35 -0.64 9.47
CA THR A 28 -17.21 -0.69 10.93
C THR A 28 -16.63 0.60 11.51
N LYS A 29 -16.99 0.89 12.77
CA LYS A 29 -16.22 1.85 13.58
C LYS A 29 -14.82 1.25 13.75
N LEU A 30 -13.85 1.84 13.07
CA LEU A 30 -12.47 1.35 12.85
C LEU A 30 -11.78 0.79 14.11
N GLY A 31 -12.02 1.40 15.27
CA GLY A 31 -11.34 1.05 16.52
C GLY A 31 -11.57 -0.38 17.03
N ARG A 32 -12.72 -0.99 16.71
CA ARG A 32 -13.06 -2.33 17.21
C ARG A 32 -12.37 -3.44 16.44
N TYR A 33 -12.01 -3.19 15.16
CA TYR A 33 -11.49 -4.21 14.24
C TYR A 33 -10.07 -3.93 13.75
N ALA A 34 -9.38 -2.96 14.34
CA ALA A 34 -8.00 -2.63 13.97
C ALA A 34 -7.05 -3.85 13.90
N PRO A 35 -7.06 -4.80 14.87
CA PRO A 35 -6.21 -5.99 14.77
C PRO A 35 -6.56 -6.89 13.58
N LEU A 36 -7.85 -7.03 13.25
CA LEU A 36 -8.29 -7.82 12.09
C LEU A 36 -7.87 -7.13 10.78
N GLY A 37 -8.03 -5.81 10.68
CA GLY A 37 -7.57 -5.03 9.55
C GLY A 37 -6.07 -5.19 9.33
N PHE A 38 -5.28 -5.14 10.39
CA PHE A 38 -3.84 -5.38 10.34
C PHE A 38 -3.49 -6.77 9.79
N ILE A 39 -4.14 -7.82 10.30
CA ILE A 39 -3.91 -9.20 9.82
C ILE A 39 -4.25 -9.31 8.34
N ILE A 40 -5.34 -8.71 7.88
CA ILE A 40 -5.76 -8.72 6.48
C ILE A 40 -4.72 -8.02 5.60
N VAL A 41 -4.22 -6.87 6.01
CA VAL A 41 -3.15 -6.14 5.30
C VAL A 41 -1.89 -7.00 5.23
N MET A 42 -1.47 -7.61 6.34
CA MET A 42 -0.29 -8.51 6.36
C MET A 42 -0.44 -9.70 5.41
N ILE A 43 -1.64 -10.30 5.31
CA ILE A 43 -1.91 -11.38 4.35
C ILE A 43 -1.81 -10.84 2.91
N CYS A 44 -2.34 -9.65 2.65
CA CYS A 44 -2.27 -9.00 1.36
C CYS A 44 -0.81 -8.75 0.94
N ASP A 45 0.01 -8.19 1.83
CA ASP A 45 1.41 -7.87 1.58
C ASP A 45 2.25 -9.14 1.37
N LEU A 46 2.09 -10.12 2.26
CA LEU A 46 2.78 -11.40 2.15
C LEU A 46 2.43 -12.10 0.84
N SER A 47 1.17 -12.11 0.43
CA SER A 47 0.77 -12.76 -0.82
C SER A 47 1.36 -12.08 -2.06
N ARG A 48 1.50 -10.75 -2.08
CA ARG A 48 2.17 -10.01 -3.16
C ARG A 48 3.67 -10.32 -3.20
N ILE A 49 4.32 -10.43 -2.05
CA ILE A 49 5.72 -10.84 -1.97
C ILE A 49 5.87 -12.27 -2.48
N MET A 50 5.05 -13.22 -2.02
CA MET A 50 5.09 -14.61 -2.46
C MET A 50 4.90 -14.75 -3.98
N LEU A 51 3.98 -13.96 -4.56
CA LEU A 51 3.75 -13.91 -6.00
C LEU A 51 5.03 -13.63 -6.80
N VAL A 52 5.85 -12.67 -6.37
CA VAL A 52 7.01 -12.21 -7.13
C VAL A 52 8.27 -13.07 -6.90
N LEU A 53 8.32 -13.82 -5.81
CA LEU A 53 9.46 -14.66 -5.47
C LEU A 53 9.75 -15.75 -6.53
N PRO A 54 10.99 -16.25 -6.61
CA PRO A 54 11.35 -17.36 -7.48
C PRO A 54 10.61 -18.67 -7.19
N LEU A 55 9.94 -18.77 -6.05
CA LEU A 55 9.14 -19.94 -5.64
C LEU A 55 7.89 -20.15 -6.51
N CYS A 56 7.39 -19.08 -7.14
CA CYS A 56 6.29 -19.13 -8.08
C CYS A 56 6.80 -19.17 -9.52
N PRO A 57 6.65 -20.30 -10.25
CA PRO A 57 6.96 -20.40 -11.67
C PRO A 57 6.12 -19.40 -12.47
N GLN A 58 6.77 -18.49 -13.17
CA GLN A 58 6.13 -17.47 -13.98
C GLN A 58 7.09 -16.91 -15.03
N PRO A 59 6.60 -16.28 -16.10
CA PRO A 59 7.46 -15.58 -17.05
C PRO A 59 8.30 -14.52 -16.35
N ARG A 60 9.60 -14.47 -16.69
CA ARG A 60 10.56 -13.51 -16.15
C ARG A 60 11.27 -12.79 -17.27
N PHE A 61 11.48 -11.48 -17.10
CA PHE A 61 12.23 -10.69 -18.08
C PHE A 61 13.74 -10.76 -17.82
N GLU A 62 14.54 -10.49 -18.84
CA GLU A 62 16.01 -10.54 -18.77
C GLU A 62 16.59 -9.13 -18.99
N ILE A 63 17.26 -8.58 -17.96
CA ILE A 63 17.96 -7.29 -18.01
C ILE A 63 19.34 -7.33 -17.35
N GLY A 64 19.93 -8.54 -17.22
CA GLY A 64 21.23 -8.72 -16.57
C GLY A 64 21.22 -8.24 -15.12
N TYR A 65 22.29 -7.60 -14.67
CA TYR A 65 22.44 -7.10 -13.29
C TYR A 65 21.56 -5.88 -12.96
N TRP A 66 21.01 -5.22 -13.96
CA TRP A 66 20.24 -3.99 -13.79
C TRP A 66 18.98 -4.18 -12.96
N ASN A 67 18.43 -5.40 -12.90
CA ASN A 67 17.30 -5.70 -12.03
C ASN A 67 17.60 -5.44 -10.54
N TRP A 68 18.81 -5.78 -10.08
CA TRP A 68 19.22 -5.55 -8.70
C TRP A 68 19.39 -4.06 -8.39
N ILE A 69 20.02 -3.32 -9.32
CA ILE A 69 20.24 -1.89 -9.16
C ILE A 69 18.90 -1.15 -9.20
N ALA A 70 18.10 -1.36 -10.25
CA ALA A 70 16.83 -0.68 -10.41
C ALA A 70 15.85 -1.03 -9.28
N GLY A 71 15.68 -2.32 -8.98
CA GLY A 71 14.82 -2.74 -7.89
C GLY A 71 15.30 -2.28 -6.52
N GLY A 72 16.64 -2.27 -6.28
CA GLY A 72 17.24 -1.73 -5.06
C GLY A 72 16.95 -0.24 -4.87
N VAL A 73 17.09 0.57 -5.91
CA VAL A 73 16.74 2.00 -5.88
C VAL A 73 15.27 2.21 -5.55
N ILE A 74 14.38 1.41 -6.17
CA ILE A 74 12.93 1.47 -5.88
C ILE A 74 12.66 1.09 -4.42
N LEU A 75 13.32 0.06 -3.88
CA LEU A 75 13.15 -0.34 -2.47
C LEU A 75 13.66 0.73 -1.50
N VAL A 76 14.79 1.39 -1.82
CA VAL A 76 15.27 2.53 -1.02
C VAL A 76 14.24 3.67 -1.04
N ALA A 77 13.68 4.00 -2.20
CA ALA A 77 12.60 4.98 -2.28
C ALA A 77 11.39 4.57 -1.44
N ALA A 78 10.99 3.28 -1.48
CA ALA A 78 9.92 2.76 -0.63
C ALA A 78 10.21 2.98 0.86
N LEU A 79 11.43 2.70 1.32
CA LEU A 79 11.84 2.89 2.71
C LEU A 79 11.80 4.37 3.14
N VAL A 80 12.16 5.30 2.25
CA VAL A 80 12.08 6.74 2.51
C VAL A 80 10.65 7.17 2.84
N PHE A 81 9.63 6.55 2.21
CA PHE A 81 8.23 6.81 2.51
C PHE A 81 7.71 5.96 3.69
N ALA A 82 8.13 4.69 3.80
CA ALA A 82 7.64 3.77 4.83
C ALA A 82 8.10 4.16 6.23
N VAL A 83 9.41 4.37 6.43
CA VAL A 83 9.99 4.55 7.77
C VAL A 83 9.35 5.71 8.54
N PRO A 84 9.20 6.93 7.97
CA PRO A 84 8.52 8.00 8.67
C PRO A 84 7.00 7.76 8.85
N ALA A 85 6.37 7.01 7.94
CA ALA A 85 4.94 6.70 8.05
C ALA A 85 4.65 5.73 9.18
N PHE A 86 5.48 4.70 9.36
CA PHE A 86 5.36 3.72 10.45
C PHE A 86 5.63 4.30 11.85
N SER A 87 6.26 5.46 11.96
CA SER A 87 6.47 6.11 13.26
C SER A 87 5.17 6.63 13.91
N ILE A 88 4.06 6.55 13.18
CA ILE A 88 2.72 6.89 13.67
C ILE A 88 1.99 5.58 13.90
N THR A 89 1.17 5.54 14.93
CA THR A 89 0.27 4.41 15.23
C THR A 89 -0.81 4.30 14.14
N TRP A 90 -0.42 3.78 12.99
CA TRP A 90 -1.25 3.65 11.78
C TRP A 90 -2.41 2.65 11.93
N TRP A 91 -2.39 1.82 12.98
CA TRP A 91 -3.49 0.91 13.35
C TRP A 91 -4.47 1.53 14.35
N ALA A 92 -4.21 2.73 14.82
CA ALA A 92 -5.16 3.43 15.66
C ALA A 92 -6.28 4.00 14.79
N ALA A 93 -7.52 3.68 15.14
CA ALA A 93 -8.67 4.32 14.49
C ALA A 93 -8.61 5.83 14.66
N PRO A 94 -9.00 6.59 13.64
CA PRO A 94 -9.20 8.01 13.81
C PRO A 94 -10.23 8.28 14.92
N ASP A 95 -9.82 9.04 15.93
CA ASP A 95 -10.70 9.55 16.97
C ASP A 95 -10.58 11.08 17.05
N GLU A 96 -11.45 11.70 17.83
CA GLU A 96 -11.45 13.16 17.99
C GLU A 96 -10.20 13.73 18.66
N ASN A 97 -9.41 12.88 19.34
CA ASN A 97 -8.15 13.24 20.00
C ASN A 97 -6.94 12.98 19.07
N MET A 98 -7.16 12.48 17.86
CA MET A 98 -6.11 12.20 16.92
C MET A 98 -5.41 13.47 16.47
N VAL A 99 -4.09 13.55 16.68
CA VAL A 99 -3.28 14.64 16.16
C VAL A 99 -2.96 14.40 14.69
N LEU A 100 -3.56 15.22 13.82
CA LEU A 100 -3.31 15.16 12.37
C LEU A 100 -1.86 15.54 12.06
N LYS A 101 -1.08 14.60 11.56
CA LYS A 101 0.29 14.86 11.11
C LYS A 101 0.27 15.42 9.69
N THR A 102 0.83 16.61 9.53
CA THR A 102 0.82 17.36 8.26
C THR A 102 2.21 17.77 7.78
N THR A 103 3.27 17.34 8.50
CA THR A 103 4.67 17.74 8.27
C THR A 103 5.53 16.55 7.85
N GLY A 104 6.76 16.82 7.44
CA GLY A 104 7.67 15.78 6.94
C GLY A 104 7.12 15.15 5.68
N ILE A 105 7.11 13.82 5.60
CA ILE A 105 6.61 13.06 4.44
C ILE A 105 5.13 13.34 4.16
N TYR A 106 4.32 13.63 5.21
CA TYR A 106 2.92 14.00 5.10
C TYR A 106 2.71 15.43 4.56
N GLY A 107 3.76 16.25 4.51
CA GLY A 107 3.75 17.52 3.79
C GLY A 107 3.94 17.37 2.28
N ILE A 108 4.36 16.19 1.81
CA ILE A 108 4.62 15.89 0.39
C ILE A 108 3.45 15.10 -0.21
N VAL A 109 2.99 14.08 0.52
CA VAL A 109 1.92 13.18 0.11
C VAL A 109 1.06 12.81 1.32
N ARG A 110 -0.27 12.74 1.14
CA ARG A 110 -1.18 12.53 2.27
C ARG A 110 -1.16 11.08 2.78
N ASN A 111 -0.89 10.12 1.90
CA ASN A 111 -0.95 8.70 2.20
C ASN A 111 0.37 8.00 1.83
N PRO A 112 1.48 8.33 2.52
CA PRO A 112 2.82 7.84 2.15
C PRO A 112 2.99 6.33 2.29
N ILE A 113 2.23 5.68 3.17
CA ILE A 113 2.32 4.25 3.40
C ILE A 113 1.88 3.44 2.17
N TYR A 114 0.82 3.89 1.48
CA TYR A 114 0.34 3.22 0.26
C TYR A 114 1.30 3.41 -0.92
N LEU A 115 1.96 4.58 -1.00
CA LEU A 115 3.04 4.77 -1.98
C LEU A 115 4.20 3.82 -1.70
N ALA A 116 4.63 3.74 -0.44
CA ALA A 116 5.70 2.84 -0.04
C ALA A 116 5.36 1.39 -0.40
N ASP A 117 4.14 0.96 -0.14
CA ASP A 117 3.67 -0.39 -0.38
C ASP A 117 3.66 -0.78 -1.85
N VAL A 118 3.19 0.12 -2.73
CA VAL A 118 3.28 -0.07 -4.19
C VAL A 118 4.75 -0.13 -4.63
N LEU A 119 5.60 0.75 -4.11
CA LEU A 119 7.03 0.76 -4.43
C LEU A 119 7.73 -0.51 -3.92
N PHE A 120 7.38 -1.04 -2.76
CA PHE A 120 7.90 -2.33 -2.28
C PHE A 120 7.54 -3.46 -3.23
N THR A 121 6.27 -3.56 -3.62
CA THR A 121 5.83 -4.59 -4.56
C THR A 121 6.55 -4.46 -5.90
N LEU A 122 6.66 -3.25 -6.44
CA LEU A 122 7.37 -2.98 -7.69
C LEU A 122 8.87 -3.30 -7.57
N GLY A 123 9.52 -2.87 -6.50
CA GLY A 123 10.94 -3.10 -6.28
C GLY A 123 11.28 -4.60 -6.24
N PHE A 124 10.51 -5.39 -5.49
CA PHE A 124 10.66 -6.85 -5.48
C PHE A 124 10.32 -7.48 -6.83
N ALA A 125 9.26 -7.01 -7.52
CA ALA A 125 8.91 -7.51 -8.84
C ALA A 125 10.04 -7.27 -9.86
N VAL A 126 10.74 -6.14 -9.76
CA VAL A 126 11.91 -5.83 -10.60
C VAL A 126 13.12 -6.69 -10.20
N ILE A 127 13.45 -6.80 -8.92
CA ILE A 127 14.56 -7.65 -8.44
C ILE A 127 14.38 -9.09 -8.92
N PHE A 128 13.20 -9.66 -8.71
CA PHE A 128 12.90 -11.04 -9.09
C PHE A 128 12.42 -11.20 -10.53
N ARG A 129 12.42 -10.12 -11.32
CA ARG A 129 12.10 -10.11 -12.75
C ARG A 129 10.70 -10.64 -13.08
N SER A 130 9.74 -10.44 -12.16
CA SER A 130 8.39 -10.98 -12.23
C SER A 130 7.52 -10.19 -13.21
N ILE A 131 7.18 -10.75 -14.38
CA ILE A 131 6.27 -10.10 -15.34
C ILE A 131 4.87 -9.98 -14.76
N ILE A 132 4.36 -11.03 -14.13
CA ILE A 132 3.02 -11.02 -13.52
C ILE A 132 2.95 -9.99 -12.39
N GLY A 133 3.99 -9.93 -11.54
CA GLY A 133 4.06 -8.94 -10.47
C GLY A 133 3.97 -7.50 -10.99
N ILE A 134 4.73 -7.17 -12.04
CA ILE A 134 4.68 -5.84 -12.67
C ILE A 134 3.31 -5.58 -13.33
N ALA A 135 2.77 -6.56 -14.05
CA ALA A 135 1.49 -6.43 -14.74
C ALA A 135 0.32 -6.19 -13.78
N LEU A 136 0.41 -6.64 -12.54
CA LEU A 136 -0.61 -6.45 -11.51
C LEU A 136 -0.48 -5.13 -10.75
N ILE A 137 0.61 -4.36 -10.91
CA ILE A 137 0.77 -3.06 -10.22
C ILE A 137 -0.42 -2.11 -10.44
N PRO A 138 -0.94 -1.92 -11.66
CA PRO A 138 -2.11 -1.03 -11.86
C PRO A 138 -3.35 -1.49 -11.10
N LEU A 139 -3.53 -2.80 -10.95
CA LEU A 139 -4.67 -3.37 -10.22
C LEU A 139 -4.53 -3.13 -8.71
N TRP A 140 -3.34 -3.36 -8.14
CA TRP A 140 -3.04 -3.05 -6.73
C TRP A 140 -3.19 -1.55 -6.46
N TRP A 141 -2.67 -0.73 -7.37
CA TRP A 141 -2.81 0.72 -7.30
C TRP A 141 -4.28 1.16 -7.23
N ALA A 142 -5.13 0.63 -8.10
CA ALA A 142 -6.56 0.94 -8.10
C ALA A 142 -7.23 0.55 -6.78
N GLY A 143 -6.87 -0.62 -6.23
CA GLY A 143 -7.37 -1.08 -4.93
C GLY A 143 -6.94 -0.17 -3.77
N PHE A 144 -5.66 0.21 -3.72
CA PHE A 144 -5.16 1.15 -2.71
C PHE A 144 -5.77 2.54 -2.87
N LEU A 145 -5.95 3.02 -4.10
CA LEU A 145 -6.62 4.28 -4.33
C LEU A 145 -8.04 4.28 -3.75
N PHE A 146 -8.78 3.18 -3.95
CA PHE A 146 -10.12 3.05 -3.37
C PHE A 146 -10.08 3.03 -1.83
N LEU A 147 -9.14 2.29 -1.23
CA LEU A 147 -8.97 2.25 0.22
C LEU A 147 -8.65 3.64 0.79
N VAL A 148 -7.74 4.37 0.15
CA VAL A 148 -7.39 5.74 0.51
C VAL A 148 -8.59 6.69 0.44
N LEU A 149 -9.44 6.54 -0.58
CA LEU A 149 -10.67 7.35 -0.70
C LEU A 149 -11.59 7.16 0.51
N VAL A 150 -11.77 5.91 0.93
CA VAL A 150 -12.59 5.57 2.11
C VAL A 150 -11.97 6.12 3.41
N GLU A 151 -10.64 5.99 3.56
CA GLU A 151 -9.93 6.53 4.72
C GLU A 151 -9.97 8.06 4.78
N GLU A 152 -9.73 8.75 3.66
CA GLU A 152 -9.79 10.21 3.60
C GLU A 152 -11.19 10.73 3.93
N GLU A 153 -12.24 10.04 3.49
CA GLU A 153 -13.62 10.37 3.86
C GLU A 153 -13.86 10.19 5.36
N SER A 154 -13.36 9.12 5.95
CA SER A 154 -13.45 8.89 7.41
C SER A 154 -12.70 9.95 8.19
N LEU A 155 -11.48 10.31 7.77
CA LEU A 155 -10.69 11.38 8.39
C LEU A 155 -11.38 12.75 8.28
N GLU A 156 -11.98 13.04 7.14
CA GLU A 156 -12.73 14.30 6.96
C GLU A 156 -13.97 14.37 7.84
N ARG A 157 -14.69 13.25 8.02
CA ARG A 157 -15.84 13.18 8.96
C ARG A 157 -15.43 13.34 10.41
N THR A 158 -14.28 12.78 10.79
CA THR A 158 -13.82 12.78 12.20
C THR A 158 -13.14 14.09 12.57
N LEU A 159 -12.24 14.59 11.72
CA LEU A 159 -11.39 15.76 12.01
C LEU A 159 -11.97 17.08 11.46
N GLY A 160 -12.90 17.02 10.52
CA GLY A 160 -13.58 18.19 9.96
C GLY A 160 -12.66 19.18 9.25
N GLN A 161 -12.74 20.46 9.63
CA GLN A 161 -12.03 21.55 8.96
C GLN A 161 -10.49 21.39 8.95
N PRO A 162 -9.82 20.97 10.02
CA PRO A 162 -8.36 20.72 10.01
C PRO A 162 -7.91 19.78 8.91
N TYR A 163 -8.68 18.71 8.62
CA TYR A 163 -8.34 17.78 7.54
C TYR A 163 -8.59 18.41 6.16
N ARG A 164 -9.65 19.19 5.97
CA ARG A 164 -9.93 19.91 4.71
C ARG A 164 -8.80 20.90 4.38
N ASP A 165 -8.33 21.68 5.36
CA ASP A 165 -7.24 22.62 5.19
C ASP A 165 -5.92 21.91 4.84
N TYR A 166 -5.69 20.75 5.43
CA TYR A 166 -4.55 19.88 5.07
C TYR A 166 -4.64 19.40 3.62
N ARG A 167 -5.79 18.91 3.16
CA ARG A 167 -6.05 18.50 1.78
C ARG A 167 -5.81 19.61 0.77
N LEU A 168 -6.15 20.83 1.09
CA LEU A 168 -5.92 21.98 0.22
C LEU A 168 -4.42 22.30 0.07
N ARG A 169 -3.65 22.12 1.13
CA ARG A 169 -2.20 22.35 1.13
C ARG A 169 -1.42 21.24 0.46
N VAL A 170 -1.75 19.98 0.76
CA VAL A 170 -1.06 18.80 0.24
C VAL A 170 -1.93 18.12 -0.81
N LYS A 171 -1.72 18.48 -2.07
CA LYS A 171 -2.54 17.96 -3.19
C LYS A 171 -2.26 16.49 -3.49
N GLY A 172 -1.01 16.03 -3.29
CA GLY A 172 -0.63 14.64 -3.54
C GLY A 172 -1.38 13.68 -2.61
N ARG A 173 -2.21 12.80 -3.17
CA ARG A 173 -2.92 11.79 -2.39
C ARG A 173 -2.03 10.61 -2.08
N ILE A 174 -1.58 9.89 -3.10
CA ILE A 174 -0.60 8.80 -3.02
C ILE A 174 0.67 9.19 -3.78
N ILE A 175 0.54 9.81 -4.95
CA ILE A 175 1.68 10.32 -5.73
C ILE A 175 1.90 11.78 -5.37
N PRO A 176 3.16 12.19 -5.07
CA PRO A 176 3.49 13.59 -4.82
C PRO A 176 3.00 14.52 -5.94
N GLY A 177 2.26 15.54 -5.56
CA GLY A 177 1.73 16.54 -6.50
C GLY A 177 0.50 16.14 -7.32
N LEU A 178 0.10 14.86 -7.31
CA LEU A 178 -1.10 14.39 -8.03
C LEU A 178 -2.27 14.16 -7.07
N PRO A 179 -3.47 14.68 -7.39
CA PRO A 179 -4.66 14.54 -6.53
C PRO A 179 -5.34 13.17 -6.62
N ILE A 180 -4.75 12.25 -7.39
CA ILE A 180 -5.20 10.87 -7.59
C ILE A 180 -4.44 9.92 -6.70
#